data_e9b950f209aa321da409502397c7dee0
#
_entry.id   e9b950f209aa321da409502397c7dee0
#
_cell.length_a   1.000
_cell.length_b   1.000
_cell.length_c   1.000
_cell.angle_alpha   90.00
_cell.angle_beta   90.00
_cell.angle_gamma   90.00
#
_symmetry.space_group_name_H-M   'P 1'
#
loop_
_entity.id
_entity.type
_entity.pdbx_description
1 polymer ?
#
loop_
_entity_poly.entity_id
_entity_poly.type
_entity_poly.pdbx_seq_one_letter_code
_entity_poly.pdbx_strand_id
1 'polypeptide(L)'
;MRALSPIIASNGLAIFLTIVFLLPITAIFAFVVTTPLDDAMANLGLWMHAHWQWSFPEFDTQERFAKIGFAMRSVVIAVGISFLYFGISNWLNASMARVRCKNSLGRQSNVIEAIQPWIFVGPTLVLLLLFLLVPALSTLSLSFQEYDGAPSVRNYAFLWDPESLGYLQFRLAMRNSLMWLILVPSTCIIFGLLIAVLADSVSWGVVAKTFIFVPLAISFVGAAVIWRNIFAGGGIEPLETINGMTPSYQIGLLKSLLGHTAEYNEPLYSLKFWGNFFLMWILVWVQTGFAMVIFSAALRGVPEDTIEAAKIDGANPFQMFFRVKLPQIYSTVLVVWTTLVVLVLKVFDIPYALSANDDDKLLLATMMENARNNWSIGGDNVDNLYASIAVMLMLTVVPNMVFNGWRIRREQRELGN
;
A
#
# COMPACT_ATOMS: atom_id res chain seq x y z
N MET A 1 -39.69 -38.19 0.01
CA MET A 1 -39.48 -37.99 -1.43
C MET A 1 -40.55 -37.10 -2.12
N ARG A 2 -41.83 -37.02 -1.66
CA ARG A 2 -42.88 -36.18 -2.29
C ARG A 2 -42.70 -34.67 -2.05
N ALA A 3 -41.86 -34.19 -1.16
CA ALA A 3 -41.64 -32.78 -0.86
C ALA A 3 -40.56 -32.09 -1.75
N LEU A 4 -39.80 -32.86 -2.53
CA LEU A 4 -38.76 -32.35 -3.41
C LEU A 4 -39.23 -32.04 -4.83
N SER A 5 -40.37 -32.65 -5.26
CA SER A 5 -40.89 -32.52 -6.63
C SER A 5 -41.25 -31.07 -7.07
N PRO A 6 -41.89 -30.22 -6.23
CA PRO A 6 -42.21 -28.84 -6.64
C PRO A 6 -41.00 -27.91 -6.63
N ILE A 7 -39.97 -28.27 -5.86
CA ILE A 7 -38.71 -27.48 -5.82
C ILE A 7 -37.92 -27.70 -7.11
N ILE A 8 -37.92 -28.95 -7.62
CA ILE A 8 -37.24 -29.31 -8.88
C ILE A 8 -37.97 -28.69 -10.08
N ALA A 9 -39.31 -28.71 -10.10
CA ALA A 9 -40.09 -28.19 -11.23
C ALA A 9 -40.05 -26.66 -11.35
N SER A 10 -40.05 -25.90 -10.22
CA SER A 10 -39.91 -24.45 -10.24
C SER A 10 -38.47 -23.98 -10.48
N ASN A 11 -37.51 -24.85 -10.24
CA ASN A 11 -36.08 -24.57 -10.46
C ASN A 11 -35.61 -24.95 -11.88
N GLY A 12 -36.42 -25.65 -12.66
CA GLY A 12 -36.04 -26.06 -14.03
C GLY A 12 -35.64 -24.88 -14.92
N LEU A 13 -36.40 -23.78 -14.86
CA LEU A 13 -36.08 -22.58 -15.63
C LEU A 13 -34.81 -21.89 -15.09
N ALA A 14 -34.64 -21.81 -13.77
CA ALA A 14 -33.46 -21.19 -13.17
C ALA A 14 -32.20 -22.03 -13.41
N ILE A 15 -32.32 -23.36 -13.29
CA ILE A 15 -31.27 -24.31 -13.62
C ILE A 15 -30.97 -24.26 -15.12
N PHE A 16 -31.97 -24.21 -15.98
CA PHE A 16 -31.82 -24.07 -17.42
C PHE A 16 -31.12 -22.75 -17.80
N LEU A 17 -31.56 -21.61 -17.24
CA LEU A 17 -30.90 -20.32 -17.45
C LEU A 17 -29.47 -20.31 -16.90
N THR A 18 -29.24 -20.89 -15.75
CA THR A 18 -27.88 -21.02 -15.17
C THR A 18 -26.97 -21.87 -16.05
N ILE A 19 -27.47 -23.00 -16.57
CA ILE A 19 -26.73 -23.85 -17.50
C ILE A 19 -26.49 -23.14 -18.83
N VAL A 20 -27.49 -22.46 -19.40
CA VAL A 20 -27.39 -21.72 -20.66
C VAL A 20 -26.42 -20.54 -20.57
N PHE A 21 -26.31 -19.89 -19.42
CA PHE A 21 -25.33 -18.81 -19.21
C PHE A 21 -23.96 -19.35 -18.74
N LEU A 22 -23.91 -20.41 -17.94
CA LEU A 22 -22.65 -20.99 -17.45
C LEU A 22 -21.92 -21.80 -18.52
N LEU A 23 -22.63 -22.52 -19.41
CA LEU A 23 -22.01 -23.32 -20.47
C LEU A 23 -21.16 -22.49 -21.46
N PRO A 24 -21.65 -21.35 -22.00
CA PRO A 24 -20.80 -20.50 -22.83
C PRO A 24 -19.63 -19.89 -22.04
N ILE A 25 -19.84 -19.47 -20.80
CA ILE A 25 -18.81 -18.88 -19.93
C ILE A 25 -17.75 -19.95 -19.58
N THR A 26 -18.16 -21.18 -19.23
CA THR A 26 -17.22 -22.26 -18.97
C THR A 26 -16.52 -22.73 -20.25
N ALA A 27 -17.19 -22.70 -21.40
CA ALA A 27 -16.58 -23.01 -22.68
C ALA A 27 -15.55 -21.93 -23.12
N ILE A 28 -15.89 -20.65 -22.96
CA ILE A 28 -14.95 -19.53 -23.18
C ILE A 28 -13.80 -19.63 -22.17
N PHE A 29 -14.08 -19.90 -20.91
CA PHE A 29 -13.08 -20.09 -19.88
C PHE A 29 -12.15 -21.26 -20.18
N ALA A 30 -12.71 -22.44 -20.55
CA ALA A 30 -11.92 -23.58 -20.96
C ALA A 30 -11.10 -23.28 -22.21
N PHE A 31 -11.68 -22.62 -23.21
CA PHE A 31 -10.98 -22.20 -24.43
C PHE A 31 -9.82 -21.26 -24.12
N VAL A 32 -10.02 -20.23 -23.28
CA VAL A 32 -8.98 -19.26 -22.91
C VAL A 32 -7.90 -19.89 -22.01
N VAL A 33 -8.26 -20.89 -21.19
CA VAL A 33 -7.29 -21.63 -20.36
C VAL A 33 -6.49 -22.64 -21.19
N THR A 34 -7.12 -23.27 -22.20
CA THR A 34 -6.48 -24.34 -22.99
C THR A 34 -5.82 -23.84 -24.28
N THR A 35 -6.24 -22.70 -24.82
CA THR A 35 -5.53 -22.10 -25.97
C THR A 35 -4.28 -21.38 -25.48
N PRO A 36 -3.15 -21.55 -26.14
CA PRO A 36 -1.92 -20.79 -25.85
C PRO A 36 -2.07 -19.34 -26.33
N LEU A 37 -2.89 -18.55 -25.61
CA LEU A 37 -3.08 -17.12 -25.92
C LEU A 37 -1.75 -16.37 -25.88
N ASP A 38 -0.85 -16.82 -25.01
CA ASP A 38 0.48 -16.27 -24.86
C ASP A 38 1.30 -16.50 -26.15
N ASP A 39 1.21 -17.70 -26.72
CA ASP A 39 1.88 -18.06 -27.98
C ASP A 39 1.24 -17.35 -29.17
N ALA A 40 -0.09 -17.22 -29.19
CA ALA A 40 -0.80 -16.48 -30.23
C ALA A 40 -0.41 -14.99 -30.23
N MET A 41 -0.32 -14.39 -29.05
CA MET A 41 0.13 -12.99 -28.89
C MET A 41 1.61 -12.82 -29.22
N ALA A 42 2.47 -13.76 -28.85
CA ALA A 42 3.87 -13.76 -29.22
C ALA A 42 4.05 -13.82 -30.74
N ASN A 43 3.31 -14.71 -31.42
CA ASN A 43 3.30 -14.82 -32.89
C ASN A 43 2.76 -13.55 -33.57
N LEU A 44 1.73 -12.91 -33.01
CA LEU A 44 1.25 -11.61 -33.48
C LEU A 44 2.34 -10.54 -33.35
N GLY A 45 3.10 -10.53 -32.27
CA GLY A 45 4.23 -9.63 -32.06
C GLY A 45 5.32 -9.82 -33.12
N LEU A 46 5.66 -11.06 -33.43
CA LEU A 46 6.61 -11.39 -34.52
C LEU A 46 6.09 -10.93 -35.88
N TRP A 47 4.82 -11.19 -36.18
CA TRP A 47 4.20 -10.76 -37.43
C TRP A 47 4.22 -9.22 -37.56
N MET A 48 3.87 -8.50 -36.51
CA MET A 48 3.91 -7.02 -36.48
C MET A 48 5.33 -6.48 -36.62
N HIS A 49 6.31 -7.10 -35.95
CA HIS A 49 7.72 -6.74 -36.08
C HIS A 49 8.18 -6.89 -37.54
N ALA A 50 7.84 -8.00 -38.17
CA ALA A 50 8.20 -8.29 -39.59
C ALA A 50 7.57 -7.31 -40.60
N HIS A 51 6.31 -6.84 -40.37
CA HIS A 51 5.59 -6.00 -41.31
C HIS A 51 5.80 -4.49 -41.06
N TRP A 52 6.06 -4.06 -39.83
CA TRP A 52 6.13 -2.63 -39.47
C TRP A 52 7.53 -2.16 -39.12
N GLN A 53 8.57 -3.02 -39.29
CA GLN A 53 9.98 -2.69 -39.05
C GLN A 53 10.19 -1.91 -37.72
N TRP A 54 9.67 -2.45 -36.64
CA TRP A 54 9.82 -1.81 -35.33
C TRP A 54 11.29 -1.77 -34.91
N SER A 55 11.69 -0.67 -34.30
CA SER A 55 13.08 -0.43 -33.83
C SER A 55 13.51 -1.32 -32.66
N PHE A 56 12.63 -2.16 -32.11
CA PHE A 56 12.96 -3.08 -31.03
C PHE A 56 13.50 -4.41 -31.56
N PRO A 57 14.41 -5.08 -30.84
CA PRO A 57 14.84 -6.43 -31.18
C PRO A 57 13.67 -7.41 -31.27
N GLU A 58 13.72 -8.35 -32.23
CA GLU A 58 12.65 -9.32 -32.46
C GLU A 58 12.32 -10.14 -31.21
N PHE A 59 13.35 -10.61 -30.48
CA PHE A 59 13.19 -11.37 -29.24
C PHE A 59 12.48 -10.55 -28.13
N ASP A 60 12.83 -9.28 -27.96
CA ASP A 60 12.20 -8.41 -26.97
C ASP A 60 10.73 -8.12 -27.30
N THR A 61 10.42 -8.01 -28.59
CA THR A 61 9.04 -7.84 -29.07
C THR A 61 8.20 -9.08 -28.79
N GLN A 62 8.71 -10.28 -29.06
CA GLN A 62 8.02 -11.54 -28.77
C GLN A 62 7.71 -11.71 -27.29
N GLU A 63 8.70 -11.45 -26.41
CA GLU A 63 8.52 -11.56 -24.97
C GLU A 63 7.50 -10.56 -24.43
N ARG A 64 7.50 -9.32 -24.92
CA ARG A 64 6.52 -8.30 -24.52
C ARG A 64 5.09 -8.69 -24.89
N PHE A 65 4.87 -9.19 -26.13
CA PHE A 65 3.55 -9.64 -26.56
C PHE A 65 3.10 -10.90 -25.80
N ALA A 66 3.98 -11.82 -25.48
CA ALA A 66 3.67 -12.97 -24.63
C ALA A 66 3.23 -12.52 -23.21
N LYS A 67 3.89 -11.53 -22.62
CA LYS A 67 3.49 -10.94 -21.32
C LYS A 67 2.10 -10.28 -21.40
N ILE A 68 1.79 -9.60 -22.52
CA ILE A 68 0.44 -9.03 -22.75
C ILE A 68 -0.59 -10.15 -22.87
N GLY A 69 -0.31 -11.24 -23.60
CA GLY A 69 -1.17 -12.41 -23.72
C GLY A 69 -1.48 -13.03 -22.36
N PHE A 70 -0.44 -13.22 -21.54
CA PHE A 70 -0.59 -13.73 -20.16
C PHE A 70 -1.47 -12.82 -19.31
N ALA A 71 -1.26 -11.49 -19.37
CA ALA A 71 -2.08 -10.53 -18.64
C ALA A 71 -3.55 -10.56 -19.09
N MET A 72 -3.81 -10.61 -20.40
CA MET A 72 -5.17 -10.71 -20.96
C MET A 72 -5.86 -11.99 -20.51
N ARG A 73 -5.16 -13.13 -20.57
CA ARG A 73 -5.67 -14.42 -20.07
C ARG A 73 -6.04 -14.33 -18.60
N SER A 74 -5.17 -13.76 -17.77
CA SER A 74 -5.41 -13.59 -16.33
C SER A 74 -6.66 -12.74 -16.05
N VAL A 75 -6.87 -11.66 -16.80
CA VAL A 75 -8.06 -10.81 -16.68
C VAL A 75 -9.33 -11.58 -17.09
N VAL A 76 -9.32 -12.31 -18.20
CA VAL A 76 -10.49 -13.11 -18.63
C VAL A 76 -10.83 -14.20 -17.61
N ILE A 77 -9.83 -14.87 -17.06
CA ILE A 77 -10.00 -15.86 -15.99
C ILE A 77 -10.63 -15.21 -14.76
N ALA A 78 -10.12 -14.07 -14.31
CA ALA A 78 -10.63 -13.35 -13.14
C ALA A 78 -12.09 -12.90 -13.33
N VAL A 79 -12.41 -12.36 -14.51
CA VAL A 79 -13.78 -11.96 -14.87
C VAL A 79 -14.69 -13.18 -14.92
N GLY A 80 -14.28 -14.28 -15.54
CA GLY A 80 -15.04 -15.53 -15.60
C GLY A 80 -15.34 -16.10 -14.22
N ILE A 81 -14.35 -16.18 -13.33
CA ILE A 81 -14.52 -16.61 -11.94
C ILE A 81 -15.49 -15.69 -11.20
N SER A 82 -15.40 -14.36 -11.41
CA SER A 82 -16.29 -13.39 -10.77
C SER A 82 -17.75 -13.58 -11.19
N PHE A 83 -18.01 -13.76 -12.48
CA PHE A 83 -19.35 -14.04 -13.00
C PHE A 83 -19.93 -15.37 -12.47
N LEU A 84 -19.10 -16.41 -12.45
CA LEU A 84 -19.49 -17.73 -11.95
C LEU A 84 -19.84 -17.65 -10.45
N TYR A 85 -19.01 -16.97 -9.67
CA TYR A 85 -19.27 -16.73 -8.27
C TYR A 85 -20.57 -15.95 -8.03
N PHE A 86 -20.77 -14.85 -8.76
CA PHE A 86 -21.96 -14.01 -8.64
C PHE A 86 -23.24 -14.80 -9.01
N GLY A 87 -23.16 -15.61 -10.07
CA GLY A 87 -24.25 -16.50 -10.48
C GLY A 87 -24.61 -17.54 -9.42
N ILE A 88 -23.61 -18.23 -8.86
CA ILE A 88 -23.77 -19.22 -7.80
C ILE A 88 -24.32 -18.56 -6.53
N SER A 89 -23.78 -17.42 -6.13
CA SER A 89 -24.21 -16.67 -4.95
C SER A 89 -25.67 -16.24 -5.04
N ASN A 90 -26.09 -15.68 -6.20
CA ASN A 90 -27.47 -15.29 -6.44
C ASN A 90 -28.42 -16.49 -6.47
N TRP A 91 -28.00 -17.59 -7.07
CA TRP A 91 -28.79 -18.83 -7.09
C TRP A 91 -28.99 -19.41 -5.69
N LEU A 92 -27.91 -19.45 -4.87
CA LEU A 92 -27.99 -19.90 -3.47
C LEU A 92 -28.93 -19.01 -2.65
N ASN A 93 -28.81 -17.68 -2.77
CA ASN A 93 -29.70 -16.75 -2.08
C ASN A 93 -31.16 -16.92 -2.49
N ALA A 94 -31.43 -17.05 -3.80
CA ALA A 94 -32.79 -17.28 -4.31
C ALA A 94 -33.36 -18.64 -3.85
N SER A 95 -32.54 -19.65 -3.78
CA SER A 95 -32.94 -20.98 -3.30
C SER A 95 -33.24 -20.99 -1.80
N MET A 96 -32.40 -20.32 -1.01
CA MET A 96 -32.60 -20.19 0.44
C MET A 96 -33.80 -19.30 0.79
N ALA A 97 -34.04 -18.22 0.04
CA ALA A 97 -35.23 -17.36 0.24
C ALA A 97 -36.55 -18.12 0.01
N ARG A 98 -36.57 -19.06 -0.95
CA ARG A 98 -37.77 -19.90 -1.19
C ARG A 98 -38.01 -20.88 -0.07
N VAL A 99 -36.98 -21.44 0.55
CA VAL A 99 -37.11 -22.31 1.72
C VAL A 99 -37.64 -21.55 2.93
N ARG A 100 -37.26 -20.30 3.09
CA ARG A 100 -37.71 -19.38 4.16
C ARG A 100 -39.22 -19.10 4.11
N CYS A 101 -39.80 -18.94 2.92
CA CYS A 101 -41.23 -18.67 2.76
C CYS A 101 -42.12 -19.89 3.04
N LYS A 102 -41.58 -21.10 3.05
CA LYS A 102 -42.37 -22.34 3.13
C LYS A 102 -42.51 -22.91 4.52
N ASN A 103 -41.63 -22.57 5.45
CA ASN A 103 -41.64 -23.10 6.82
C ASN A 103 -41.48 -21.93 7.81
N SER A 104 -42.58 -21.62 8.52
CA SER A 104 -42.70 -20.55 9.51
C SER A 104 -41.89 -20.77 10.80
N LEU A 105 -40.67 -21.22 10.77
CA LEU A 105 -39.98 -21.61 12.00
C LEU A 105 -38.64 -20.89 12.17
N GLY A 106 -38.54 -20.14 13.25
CA GLY A 106 -37.38 -19.35 13.66
C GLY A 106 -36.01 -20.10 13.73
N ARG A 107 -36.03 -21.43 13.72
CA ARG A 107 -34.82 -22.25 13.75
C ARG A 107 -34.09 -22.29 12.39
N GLN A 108 -34.82 -22.16 11.28
CA GLN A 108 -34.22 -22.11 9.94
C GLN A 108 -33.72 -20.73 9.56
N SER A 109 -34.35 -19.66 10.07
CA SER A 109 -33.86 -18.30 9.87
C SER A 109 -32.47 -18.11 10.48
N ASN A 110 -32.20 -18.67 11.65
CA ASN A 110 -30.92 -18.54 12.33
C ASN A 110 -29.75 -19.20 11.56
N VAL A 111 -30.00 -20.31 10.87
CA VAL A 111 -28.97 -20.98 10.05
C VAL A 111 -28.66 -20.18 8.78
N ILE A 112 -29.69 -19.63 8.14
CA ILE A 112 -29.53 -18.82 6.93
C ILE A 112 -28.82 -17.52 7.27
N GLU A 113 -29.21 -16.84 8.34
CA GLU A 113 -28.58 -15.62 8.84
C GLU A 113 -27.11 -15.83 9.21
N ALA A 114 -26.75 -17.01 9.71
CA ALA A 114 -25.35 -17.35 10.01
C ALA A 114 -24.51 -17.66 8.76
N ILE A 115 -25.12 -18.25 7.72
CA ILE A 115 -24.40 -18.69 6.50
C ILE A 115 -24.30 -17.55 5.48
N GLN A 116 -25.31 -16.70 5.39
CA GLN A 116 -25.38 -15.63 4.39
C GLN A 116 -24.14 -14.72 4.37
N PRO A 117 -23.58 -14.23 5.49
CA PRO A 117 -22.36 -13.44 5.49
C PRO A 117 -21.16 -14.19 4.86
N TRP A 118 -21.05 -15.50 5.11
CA TRP A 118 -19.95 -16.31 4.57
C TRP A 118 -20.03 -16.53 3.06
N ILE A 119 -21.23 -16.55 2.50
CA ILE A 119 -21.42 -16.63 1.05
C ILE A 119 -20.86 -15.37 0.37
N PHE A 120 -21.05 -14.18 0.98
CA PHE A 120 -20.58 -12.92 0.39
C PHE A 120 -19.10 -12.63 0.70
N VAL A 121 -18.69 -12.87 1.94
CA VAL A 121 -17.33 -12.53 2.40
C VAL A 121 -16.35 -13.68 2.15
N GLY A 122 -16.83 -14.92 2.12
CA GLY A 122 -16.01 -16.12 2.02
C GLY A 122 -15.00 -16.12 0.87
N PRO A 123 -15.38 -15.86 -0.37
CA PRO A 123 -14.41 -15.82 -1.48
C PRO A 123 -13.34 -14.78 -1.33
N THR A 124 -13.70 -13.59 -0.84
CA THR A 124 -12.70 -12.54 -0.54
C THR A 124 -11.74 -13.01 0.54
N LEU A 125 -12.24 -13.67 1.59
CA LEU A 125 -11.38 -14.26 2.63
C LEU A 125 -10.47 -15.35 2.09
N VAL A 126 -10.98 -16.25 1.23
CA VAL A 126 -10.16 -17.29 0.58
C VAL A 126 -9.06 -16.66 -0.27
N LEU A 127 -9.36 -15.64 -1.06
CA LEU A 127 -8.36 -14.94 -1.84
C LEU A 127 -7.30 -14.24 -0.95
N LEU A 128 -7.75 -13.60 0.12
CA LEU A 128 -6.83 -12.99 1.10
C LEU A 128 -5.94 -14.05 1.77
N LEU A 129 -6.49 -15.19 2.14
CA LEU A 129 -5.71 -16.27 2.72
C LEU A 129 -4.68 -16.82 1.73
N LEU A 130 -5.07 -17.07 0.48
CA LEU A 130 -4.18 -17.62 -0.54
C LEU A 130 -3.10 -16.64 -0.97
N PHE A 131 -3.46 -15.39 -1.25
CA PHE A 131 -2.52 -14.40 -1.82
C PHE A 131 -1.79 -13.53 -0.79
N LEU A 132 -2.25 -13.51 0.46
CA LEU A 132 -1.62 -12.73 1.51
C LEU A 132 -1.02 -13.61 2.61
N LEU A 133 -1.82 -14.54 3.16
CA LEU A 133 -1.36 -15.35 4.30
C LEU A 133 -0.34 -16.41 3.87
N VAL A 134 -0.57 -17.11 2.75
CA VAL A 134 0.36 -18.14 2.27
C VAL A 134 1.75 -17.55 1.96
N PRO A 135 1.89 -16.44 1.17
CA PRO A 135 3.19 -15.80 0.97
C PRO A 135 3.82 -15.26 2.26
N ALA A 136 3.02 -14.73 3.19
CA ALA A 136 3.53 -14.25 4.48
C ALA A 136 4.09 -15.40 5.33
N LEU A 137 3.40 -16.53 5.40
CA LEU A 137 3.88 -17.72 6.09
C LEU A 137 5.10 -18.34 5.38
N SER A 138 5.13 -18.32 4.06
CA SER A 138 6.29 -18.75 3.26
C SER A 138 7.50 -17.87 3.58
N THR A 139 7.36 -16.54 3.61
CA THR A 139 8.43 -15.62 3.99
C THR A 139 8.91 -15.88 5.42
N LEU A 140 7.99 -16.12 6.35
CA LEU A 140 8.34 -16.48 7.73
C LEU A 140 9.11 -17.81 7.77
N SER A 141 8.70 -18.81 7.01
CA SER A 141 9.41 -20.09 6.92
C SER A 141 10.80 -19.93 6.32
N LEU A 142 10.93 -19.19 5.21
CA LEU A 142 12.20 -18.91 4.54
C LEU A 142 13.19 -18.14 5.43
N SER A 143 12.70 -17.30 6.33
CA SER A 143 13.57 -16.56 7.26
C SER A 143 14.36 -17.45 8.23
N PHE A 144 13.89 -18.68 8.46
CA PHE A 144 14.53 -19.70 9.28
C PHE A 144 15.14 -20.83 8.47
N GLN A 145 15.45 -20.62 7.18
CA GLN A 145 16.04 -21.63 6.30
C GLN A 145 17.29 -21.11 5.62
N GLU A 146 18.25 -22.00 5.42
CA GLU A 146 19.39 -21.82 4.51
C GLU A 146 19.02 -22.20 3.06
N TYR A 147 19.96 -22.03 2.13
CA TYR A 147 19.77 -22.33 0.70
C TYR A 147 19.35 -23.77 0.43
N ASP A 148 19.90 -24.71 1.19
CA ASP A 148 19.59 -26.15 1.11
C ASP A 148 18.26 -26.53 1.75
N GLY A 149 17.52 -25.54 2.32
CA GLY A 149 16.26 -25.76 3.05
C GLY A 149 16.43 -26.25 4.48
N ALA A 150 17.67 -26.35 4.99
CA ALA A 150 17.92 -26.72 6.38
C ALA A 150 17.43 -25.62 7.35
N PRO A 151 16.78 -25.99 8.46
CA PRO A 151 16.38 -25.02 9.48
C PRO A 151 17.61 -24.34 10.09
N SER A 152 17.67 -23.02 10.03
CA SER A 152 18.79 -22.24 10.55
C SER A 152 18.35 -20.87 11.04
N VAL A 153 19.06 -20.33 12.02
CA VAL A 153 18.95 -18.95 12.50
C VAL A 153 20.10 -18.06 12.02
N ARG A 154 20.91 -18.55 11.08
CA ARG A 154 22.11 -17.86 10.57
C ARG A 154 21.77 -16.47 10.02
N ASN A 155 20.65 -16.32 9.32
CA ASN A 155 20.17 -15.04 8.80
C ASN A 155 19.99 -14.00 9.91
N TYR A 156 19.41 -14.39 11.03
CA TYR A 156 19.26 -13.52 12.19
C TYR A 156 20.57 -13.27 12.90
N ALA A 157 21.43 -14.32 13.05
CA ALA A 157 22.75 -14.16 13.63
C ALA A 157 23.57 -13.13 12.85
N PHE A 158 23.53 -13.18 11.50
CA PHE A 158 24.20 -12.21 10.63
C PHE A 158 23.72 -10.77 10.85
N LEU A 159 22.44 -10.55 11.13
CA LEU A 159 21.90 -9.21 11.41
C LEU A 159 22.26 -8.68 12.80
N TRP A 160 22.53 -9.57 13.76
CA TRP A 160 22.79 -9.21 15.16
C TRP A 160 24.26 -9.38 15.60
N ASP A 161 25.11 -9.98 14.79
CA ASP A 161 26.53 -10.17 15.07
C ASP A 161 27.30 -8.86 14.78
N PRO A 162 27.89 -8.21 15.80
CA PRO A 162 28.64 -6.96 15.63
C PRO A 162 29.84 -7.06 14.67
N GLU A 163 30.36 -8.24 14.42
CA GLU A 163 31.48 -8.47 13.51
C GLU A 163 31.03 -8.65 12.04
N SER A 164 29.72 -8.84 11.81
CA SER A 164 29.17 -8.99 10.46
C SER A 164 29.00 -7.65 9.74
N LEU A 165 29.15 -7.66 8.42
CA LEU A 165 28.88 -6.50 7.57
C LEU A 165 27.40 -6.10 7.61
N GLY A 166 26.49 -7.06 7.82
CA GLY A 166 25.04 -6.82 7.90
C GLY A 166 24.61 -6.08 9.15
N TYR A 167 25.34 -6.20 10.24
CA TYR A 167 24.98 -5.58 11.51
C TYR A 167 24.88 -4.05 11.46
N LEU A 168 25.87 -3.40 10.89
CA LEU A 168 25.91 -1.94 10.81
C LEU A 168 24.76 -1.43 9.94
N GLN A 169 24.57 -2.02 8.77
CA GLN A 169 23.46 -1.67 7.85
C GLN A 169 22.09 -1.92 8.49
N PHE A 170 21.91 -3.07 9.16
CA PHE A 170 20.68 -3.39 9.84
C PHE A 170 20.37 -2.42 10.98
N ARG A 171 21.37 -2.07 11.79
CA ARG A 171 21.22 -1.10 12.88
C ARG A 171 20.84 0.29 12.35
N LEU A 172 21.46 0.75 11.27
CA LEU A 172 21.13 2.02 10.62
C LEU A 172 19.72 1.97 10.02
N ALA A 173 19.37 0.92 9.30
CA ALA A 173 18.06 0.73 8.70
C ALA A 173 16.95 0.66 9.76
N MET A 174 17.18 -0.04 10.87
CA MET A 174 16.24 -0.11 11.99
C MET A 174 16.02 1.26 12.65
N ARG A 175 17.11 1.95 12.97
CA ARG A 175 17.06 3.31 13.55
C ARG A 175 16.29 4.27 12.62
N ASN A 176 16.64 4.29 11.35
CA ASN A 176 16.01 5.16 10.38
C ASN A 176 14.52 4.81 10.20
N SER A 177 14.18 3.53 10.08
CA SER A 177 12.78 3.09 9.97
C SER A 177 11.95 3.47 11.18
N LEU A 178 12.46 3.31 12.40
CA LEU A 178 11.77 3.74 13.62
C LEU A 178 11.61 5.27 13.67
N MET A 179 12.63 6.00 13.25
CA MET A 179 12.57 7.47 13.17
C MET A 179 11.50 7.92 12.16
N TRP A 180 11.43 7.30 10.98
CA TRP A 180 10.41 7.57 9.98
C TRP A 180 9.00 7.23 10.48
N LEU A 181 8.83 6.10 11.19
CA LEU A 181 7.56 5.65 11.76
C LEU A 181 6.97 6.62 12.79
N ILE A 182 7.81 7.34 13.50
CA ILE A 182 7.37 8.30 14.52
C ILE A 182 7.24 9.69 13.92
N LEU A 183 8.24 10.17 13.20
CA LEU A 183 8.30 11.57 12.77
C LEU A 183 7.34 11.88 11.62
N VAL A 184 7.25 11.02 10.61
CA VAL A 184 6.39 11.30 9.45
C VAL A 184 4.91 11.35 9.83
N PRO A 185 4.32 10.35 10.52
CA PRO A 185 2.92 10.43 10.95
C PRO A 185 2.65 11.61 11.88
N SER A 186 3.54 11.86 12.86
CA SER A 186 3.40 12.98 13.79
C SER A 186 3.36 14.32 13.06
N THR A 187 4.30 14.53 12.15
CA THR A 187 4.41 15.78 11.37
C THR A 187 3.21 15.97 10.43
N CYS A 188 2.78 14.91 9.75
CA CYS A 188 1.57 14.94 8.90
C CYS A 188 0.31 15.29 9.71
N ILE A 189 0.17 14.73 10.91
CA ILE A 189 -0.97 15.02 11.80
C ILE A 189 -0.93 16.47 12.26
N ILE A 190 0.23 16.94 12.72
CA ILE A 190 0.38 18.33 13.19
C ILE A 190 0.05 19.31 12.06
N PHE A 191 0.66 19.16 10.88
CA PHE A 191 0.37 20.02 9.75
C PHE A 191 -1.03 19.85 9.22
N GLY A 192 -1.53 18.62 9.12
CA GLY A 192 -2.89 18.32 8.68
C GLY A 192 -3.95 18.98 9.57
N LEU A 193 -3.82 18.87 10.90
CA LEU A 193 -4.69 19.56 11.86
C LEU A 193 -4.58 21.07 11.79
N LEU A 194 -3.35 21.59 11.75
CA LEU A 194 -3.11 23.02 11.67
C LEU A 194 -3.77 23.62 10.43
N ILE A 195 -3.53 23.00 9.28
CA ILE A 195 -4.08 23.48 8.01
C ILE A 195 -5.60 23.30 7.97
N ALA A 196 -6.14 22.20 8.51
CA ALA A 196 -7.58 21.98 8.56
C ALA A 196 -8.28 23.11 9.34
N VAL A 197 -7.74 23.49 10.51
CA VAL A 197 -8.28 24.58 11.34
C VAL A 197 -8.14 25.94 10.65
N LEU A 198 -6.96 26.25 10.09
CA LEU A 198 -6.70 27.54 9.44
C LEU A 198 -7.53 27.68 8.16
N ALA A 199 -7.65 26.65 7.34
CA ALA A 199 -8.39 26.71 6.10
C ALA A 199 -9.91 26.82 6.33
N ASP A 200 -10.45 26.31 7.44
CA ASP A 200 -11.86 26.50 7.79
C ASP A 200 -12.16 27.92 8.32
N SER A 201 -11.14 28.69 8.71
CA SER A 201 -11.30 30.05 9.22
C SER A 201 -11.27 31.12 8.13
N VAL A 202 -10.92 30.79 6.88
CA VAL A 202 -10.77 31.74 5.77
C VAL A 202 -11.77 31.47 4.65
N SER A 203 -12.22 32.53 3.96
CA SER A 203 -13.22 32.44 2.88
C SER A 203 -12.73 31.64 1.66
N TRP A 204 -11.43 31.65 1.38
CA TRP A 204 -10.80 30.89 0.28
C TRP A 204 -10.25 29.52 0.71
N GLY A 205 -10.62 29.05 1.89
CA GLY A 205 -10.14 27.82 2.47
C GLY A 205 -10.34 26.57 1.60
N VAL A 206 -11.43 26.52 0.81
CA VAL A 206 -11.66 25.43 -0.15
C VAL A 206 -10.56 25.38 -1.21
N VAL A 207 -10.17 26.52 -1.76
CA VAL A 207 -9.09 26.63 -2.75
C VAL A 207 -7.76 26.22 -2.14
N ALA A 208 -7.44 26.71 -0.93
CA ALA A 208 -6.24 26.31 -0.21
C ALA A 208 -6.16 24.78 0.01
N LYS A 209 -7.26 24.18 0.47
CA LYS A 209 -7.33 22.71 0.65
C LYS A 209 -7.10 21.96 -0.65
N THR A 210 -7.66 22.43 -1.76
CA THR A 210 -7.46 21.81 -3.07
C THR A 210 -5.98 21.82 -3.45
N PHE A 211 -5.28 22.94 -3.33
CA PHE A 211 -3.84 23.00 -3.65
C PHE A 211 -2.98 22.11 -2.75
N ILE A 212 -3.28 22.05 -1.46
CA ILE A 212 -2.54 21.22 -0.49
C ILE A 212 -2.81 19.73 -0.70
N PHE A 213 -3.96 19.38 -1.28
CA PHE A 213 -4.33 18.01 -1.59
C PHE A 213 -3.72 17.50 -2.91
N VAL A 214 -3.43 18.39 -3.88
CA VAL A 214 -2.89 18.02 -5.20
C VAL A 214 -1.66 17.11 -5.15
N PRO A 215 -0.66 17.30 -4.26
CA PRO A 215 0.52 16.44 -4.20
C PRO A 215 0.20 14.96 -3.98
N LEU A 216 -0.93 14.63 -3.37
CA LEU A 216 -1.35 13.24 -3.15
C LEU A 216 -1.59 12.46 -4.46
N ALA A 217 -1.88 13.16 -5.56
CA ALA A 217 -2.06 12.56 -6.88
C ALA A 217 -0.74 12.19 -7.58
N ILE A 218 0.40 12.62 -7.04
CA ILE A 218 1.73 12.37 -7.61
C ILE A 218 2.25 11.03 -7.08
N SER A 219 2.86 10.21 -7.96
CA SER A 219 3.55 8.99 -7.50
C SER A 219 4.75 9.33 -6.61
N PHE A 220 5.10 8.47 -5.66
CA PHE A 220 6.25 8.71 -4.77
C PHE A 220 7.56 8.87 -5.52
N VAL A 221 7.77 8.10 -6.59
CA VAL A 221 8.93 8.26 -7.48
C VAL A 221 8.89 9.63 -8.18
N GLY A 222 7.73 10.05 -8.70
CA GLY A 222 7.54 11.37 -9.29
C GLY A 222 7.82 12.50 -8.30
N ALA A 223 7.32 12.39 -7.07
CA ALA A 223 7.62 13.32 -5.99
C ALA A 223 9.13 13.37 -5.69
N ALA A 224 9.79 12.21 -5.60
CA ALA A 224 11.24 12.13 -5.40
C ALA A 224 12.02 12.86 -6.51
N VAL A 225 11.64 12.67 -7.78
CA VAL A 225 12.29 13.35 -8.92
C VAL A 225 12.10 14.89 -8.86
N ILE A 226 10.90 15.35 -8.51
CA ILE A 226 10.63 16.80 -8.34
C ILE A 226 11.54 17.37 -7.25
N TRP A 227 11.55 16.74 -6.07
CA TRP A 227 12.34 17.22 -4.93
C TRP A 227 13.83 17.02 -5.12
N ARG A 228 14.26 16.04 -5.94
CA ARG A 228 15.67 15.90 -6.33
C ARG A 228 16.20 17.19 -6.95
N ASN A 229 15.43 17.83 -7.83
CA ASN A 229 15.81 19.09 -8.44
C ASN A 229 15.78 20.27 -7.44
N ILE A 230 14.86 20.25 -6.46
CA ILE A 230 14.76 21.27 -5.43
C ILE A 230 15.96 21.18 -4.45
N PHE A 231 16.33 19.96 -4.06
CA PHE A 231 17.41 19.69 -3.10
C PHE A 231 18.78 19.49 -3.75
N ALA A 232 18.88 19.57 -5.08
CA ALA A 232 20.13 19.37 -5.79
C ALA A 232 21.24 20.32 -5.31
N GLY A 233 22.46 19.87 -5.39
CA GLY A 233 23.64 20.71 -5.16
C GLY A 233 23.78 21.71 -6.30
N GLY A 234 23.89 22.99 -6.00
CA GLY A 234 24.22 24.01 -6.99
C GLY A 234 25.74 23.98 -7.28
N GLY A 235 26.20 23.21 -8.22
CA GLY A 235 27.57 23.24 -8.71
C GLY A 235 27.58 23.52 -10.20
N ILE A 236 28.30 24.56 -10.61
CA ILE A 236 28.70 24.79 -12.01
C ILE A 236 30.01 24.02 -12.23
N GLU A 237 30.03 22.72 -12.01
CA GLU A 237 31.09 21.91 -12.56
C GLU A 237 30.60 21.29 -13.86
N PRO A 238 31.26 21.57 -15.00
CA PRO A 238 31.00 20.81 -16.22
C PRO A 238 31.43 19.36 -15.92
N LEU A 239 30.45 18.49 -15.67
CA LEU A 239 30.69 17.05 -15.75
C LEU A 239 31.30 16.78 -17.11
N GLU A 240 32.50 16.19 -17.14
CA GLU A 240 33.16 15.78 -18.37
C GLU A 240 32.14 15.04 -19.24
N THR A 241 32.09 15.43 -20.50
CA THR A 241 31.23 14.84 -21.53
C THR A 241 31.57 13.35 -21.65
N ILE A 242 30.83 12.52 -20.94
CA ILE A 242 30.87 11.08 -21.15
C ILE A 242 29.90 10.77 -22.29
N ASN A 243 30.44 10.32 -23.43
CA ASN A 243 29.69 9.88 -24.62
C ASN A 243 28.84 10.95 -25.33
N GLY A 244 29.30 12.21 -25.39
CA GLY A 244 28.67 13.24 -26.22
C GLY A 244 27.33 13.80 -25.69
N MET A 245 26.91 13.42 -24.48
CA MET A 245 25.75 14.04 -23.82
C MET A 245 26.19 15.22 -22.96
N THR A 246 25.64 16.39 -23.24
CA THR A 246 25.84 17.59 -22.40
C THR A 246 25.27 17.34 -21.00
N PRO A 247 26.03 17.60 -19.93
CA PRO A 247 25.53 17.43 -18.57
C PRO A 247 24.33 18.34 -18.33
N SER A 248 23.24 17.76 -17.81
CA SER A 248 22.12 18.56 -17.34
C SER A 248 22.53 19.31 -16.08
N TYR A 249 22.56 20.63 -16.15
CA TYR A 249 22.80 21.48 -14.98
C TYR A 249 21.68 21.29 -13.98
N GLN A 250 21.93 20.63 -12.86
CA GLN A 250 20.99 20.55 -11.74
C GLN A 250 21.13 21.80 -10.89
N ILE A 251 20.32 22.80 -11.17
CA ILE A 251 20.24 23.99 -10.34
C ILE A 251 19.40 23.67 -9.12
N GLY A 252 20.03 23.51 -7.95
CA GLY A 252 19.34 23.35 -6.68
C GLY A 252 18.53 24.59 -6.35
N LEU A 253 17.22 24.53 -6.51
CA LEU A 253 16.33 25.70 -6.34
C LEU A 253 16.43 26.25 -4.93
N LEU A 254 16.50 25.42 -3.91
CA LEU A 254 16.60 25.86 -2.53
C LEU A 254 17.96 26.51 -2.25
N LYS A 255 19.04 25.97 -2.81
CA LYS A 255 20.37 26.55 -2.66
C LYS A 255 20.50 27.87 -3.40
N SER A 256 19.89 28.02 -4.58
CA SER A 256 19.92 29.30 -5.32
C SER A 256 19.15 30.39 -4.59
N LEU A 257 18.06 30.05 -3.88
CA LEU A 257 17.29 31.02 -3.07
C LEU A 257 18.02 31.44 -1.78
N LEU A 258 18.82 30.56 -1.18
CA LEU A 258 19.51 30.83 0.09
C LEU A 258 20.85 31.56 -0.09
N GLY A 259 21.21 31.96 -1.32
CA GLY A 259 22.40 32.78 -1.61
C GLY A 259 23.72 32.05 -1.34
N HIS A 260 24.20 31.27 -2.28
CA HIS A 260 25.20 30.23 -2.13
C HIS A 260 26.64 30.67 -2.13
N THR A 261 27.40 30.27 -1.11
CA THR A 261 28.85 30.17 -1.18
C THR A 261 29.25 28.79 -1.74
N ALA A 262 30.18 28.77 -2.67
CA ALA A 262 30.56 27.61 -3.51
C ALA A 262 31.12 26.38 -2.76
N GLU A 263 31.03 26.33 -1.44
CA GLU A 263 31.75 25.35 -0.61
C GLU A 263 31.00 24.03 -0.38
N TYR A 264 29.69 23.94 -0.72
CA TYR A 264 28.88 22.73 -0.55
C TYR A 264 28.16 22.34 -1.84
N ASN A 265 28.84 21.56 -2.68
CA ASN A 265 28.27 21.05 -3.95
C ASN A 265 27.34 19.85 -3.77
N GLU A 266 27.31 19.26 -2.58
CA GLU A 266 26.49 18.06 -2.36
C GLU A 266 24.99 18.38 -2.25
N PRO A 267 24.12 17.51 -2.79
CA PRO A 267 22.68 17.62 -2.60
C PRO A 267 22.30 17.55 -1.13
N LEU A 268 21.22 18.24 -0.72
CA LEU A 268 20.79 18.24 0.68
C LEU A 268 20.38 16.85 1.19
N TYR A 269 19.87 16.01 0.32
CA TYR A 269 19.53 14.63 0.66
C TYR A 269 20.76 13.72 0.83
N SER A 270 21.97 14.10 0.37
CA SER A 270 23.19 13.34 0.56
C SER A 270 23.84 13.62 1.92
N LEU A 271 23.44 14.67 2.62
CA LEU A 271 23.92 14.93 3.98
C LEU A 271 23.67 13.73 4.88
N LYS A 272 24.69 13.23 5.61
CA LYS A 272 24.61 12.03 6.44
C LYS A 272 23.26 11.92 7.18
N PHE A 273 23.22 12.14 8.48
CA PHE A 273 22.00 12.03 9.30
C PHE A 273 20.88 12.99 8.82
N TRP A 274 21.20 14.24 8.46
CA TRP A 274 20.22 15.25 8.06
C TRP A 274 19.51 14.96 6.75
N GLY A 275 20.14 14.23 5.84
CA GLY A 275 19.51 13.81 4.57
C GLY A 275 18.20 13.07 4.76
N ASN A 276 18.07 12.26 5.84
CA ASN A 276 16.82 11.58 6.17
C ASN A 276 15.64 12.53 6.36
N PHE A 277 15.85 13.70 6.97
CA PHE A 277 14.78 14.69 7.19
C PHE A 277 14.30 15.29 5.87
N PHE A 278 15.19 15.51 4.91
CA PHE A 278 14.80 15.98 3.58
C PHE A 278 13.99 14.92 2.83
N LEU A 279 14.36 13.64 2.95
CA LEU A 279 13.58 12.55 2.38
C LEU A 279 12.22 12.41 3.05
N MET A 280 12.14 12.48 4.39
CA MET A 280 10.87 12.48 5.13
C MET A 280 9.97 13.63 4.73
N TRP A 281 10.54 14.82 4.49
CA TRP A 281 9.79 16.00 4.08
C TRP A 281 9.02 15.78 2.78
N ILE A 282 9.58 15.03 1.83
CA ILE A 282 8.90 14.68 0.57
C ILE A 282 7.61 13.92 0.89
N LEU A 283 7.69 12.92 1.76
CA LEU A 283 6.54 12.12 2.13
C LEU A 283 5.52 12.92 2.95
N VAL A 284 5.99 13.77 3.87
CA VAL A 284 5.13 14.69 4.63
C VAL A 284 4.38 15.63 3.71
N TRP A 285 5.06 16.23 2.72
CA TRP A 285 4.43 17.10 1.73
C TRP A 285 3.32 16.40 0.95
N VAL A 286 3.55 15.15 0.52
CA VAL A 286 2.53 14.37 -0.20
C VAL A 286 1.36 14.00 0.71
N GLN A 287 1.61 13.59 1.98
CA GLN A 287 0.60 12.99 2.85
C GLN A 287 -0.15 13.98 3.75
N THR A 288 0.35 15.20 3.90
CA THR A 288 -0.32 16.22 4.72
C THR A 288 -1.71 16.56 4.19
N GLY A 289 -1.90 16.58 2.86
CA GLY A 289 -3.19 16.81 2.23
C GLY A 289 -4.25 15.77 2.61
N PHE A 290 -3.85 14.49 2.67
CA PHE A 290 -4.72 13.41 3.13
C PHE A 290 -5.16 13.61 4.58
N ALA A 291 -4.22 13.86 5.49
CA ALA A 291 -4.51 14.11 6.90
C ALA A 291 -5.43 15.34 7.08
N MET A 292 -5.13 16.43 6.37
CA MET A 292 -5.92 17.67 6.40
C MET A 292 -7.38 17.43 6.00
N VAL A 293 -7.66 16.70 4.93
CA VAL A 293 -9.04 16.45 4.46
C VAL A 293 -9.83 15.67 5.49
N ILE A 294 -9.24 14.61 6.05
CA ILE A 294 -9.90 13.80 7.07
C ILE A 294 -10.17 14.62 8.34
N PHE A 295 -9.20 15.40 8.80
CA PHE A 295 -9.38 16.25 9.97
C PHE A 295 -10.37 17.38 9.72
N SER A 296 -10.41 17.98 8.54
CA SER A 296 -11.41 18.98 8.19
C SER A 296 -12.83 18.41 8.25
N ALA A 297 -13.03 17.18 7.76
CA ALA A 297 -14.31 16.48 7.87
C ALA A 297 -14.68 16.16 9.33
N ALA A 298 -13.72 15.66 10.12
CA ALA A 298 -13.95 15.36 11.54
C ALA A 298 -14.26 16.60 12.38
N LEU A 299 -13.55 17.71 12.15
CA LEU A 299 -13.80 18.98 12.85
C LEU A 299 -15.18 19.57 12.57
N ARG A 300 -15.72 19.38 11.37
CA ARG A 300 -17.09 19.78 11.02
C ARG A 300 -18.14 18.87 11.63
N GLY A 301 -17.78 17.65 12.00
CA GLY A 301 -18.68 16.71 12.68
C GLY A 301 -18.83 16.98 14.19
N VAL A 302 -18.09 17.93 14.75
CA VAL A 302 -18.23 18.33 16.17
C VAL A 302 -19.54 19.08 16.33
N PRO A 303 -20.45 18.67 17.28
CA PRO A 303 -21.74 19.33 17.47
C PRO A 303 -21.60 20.82 17.81
N GLU A 304 -22.40 21.66 17.13
CA GLU A 304 -22.38 23.12 17.36
C GLU A 304 -22.77 23.49 18.79
N ASP A 305 -23.72 22.78 19.39
CA ASP A 305 -24.14 22.96 20.77
C ASP A 305 -22.98 22.89 21.78
N THR A 306 -22.04 21.96 21.53
CA THR A 306 -20.83 21.83 22.37
C THR A 306 -19.89 23.01 22.20
N ILE A 307 -19.79 23.53 20.96
CA ILE A 307 -18.94 24.69 20.64
C ILE A 307 -19.55 25.96 21.26
N GLU A 308 -20.88 26.13 21.20
CA GLU A 308 -21.59 27.26 21.78
C GLU A 308 -21.54 27.26 23.31
N ALA A 309 -21.74 26.11 23.96
CA ALA A 309 -21.58 25.96 25.38
C ALA A 309 -20.17 26.39 25.87
N ALA A 310 -19.14 25.91 25.17
CA ALA A 310 -17.76 26.30 25.50
C ALA A 310 -17.47 27.79 25.26
N LYS A 311 -18.13 28.44 24.30
CA LYS A 311 -18.04 29.89 24.09
C LYS A 311 -18.72 30.66 25.24
N ILE A 312 -19.86 30.18 25.72
CA ILE A 312 -20.55 30.77 26.85
C ILE A 312 -19.72 30.66 28.12
N ASP A 313 -18.99 29.54 28.31
CA ASP A 313 -18.04 29.30 29.40
C ASP A 313 -16.77 30.16 29.27
N GLY A 314 -16.64 30.99 28.23
CA GLY A 314 -15.51 31.90 28.02
C GLY A 314 -14.24 31.25 27.47
N ALA A 315 -14.35 30.08 26.82
CA ALA A 315 -13.19 29.41 26.22
C ALA A 315 -12.58 30.24 25.09
N ASN A 316 -11.29 30.54 25.19
CA ASN A 316 -10.56 31.16 24.07
C ASN A 316 -10.34 30.17 22.90
N PRO A 317 -9.99 30.64 21.69
CA PRO A 317 -9.85 29.76 20.52
C PRO A 317 -8.88 28.58 20.72
N PHE A 318 -7.80 28.78 21.48
CA PHE A 318 -6.83 27.75 21.79
C PHE A 318 -7.41 26.68 22.76
N GLN A 319 -8.11 27.13 23.82
CA GLN A 319 -8.84 26.26 24.73
C GLN A 319 -9.94 25.50 24.00
N MET A 320 -10.69 26.16 23.12
CA MET A 320 -11.70 25.56 22.26
C MET A 320 -11.11 24.42 21.44
N PHE A 321 -9.96 24.63 20.82
CA PHE A 321 -9.33 23.60 20.01
C PHE A 321 -8.82 22.44 20.87
N PHE A 322 -7.97 22.68 21.86
CA PHE A 322 -7.28 21.62 22.60
C PHE A 322 -8.17 20.92 23.64
N ARG A 323 -9.14 21.60 24.23
CA ARG A 323 -9.98 21.04 25.29
C ARG A 323 -11.35 20.54 24.81
N VAL A 324 -11.84 21.05 23.66
CA VAL A 324 -13.18 20.73 23.16
C VAL A 324 -13.10 19.93 21.85
N LYS A 325 -12.51 20.51 20.80
CA LYS A 325 -12.53 19.90 19.45
C LYS A 325 -11.59 18.71 19.35
N LEU A 326 -10.34 18.84 19.76
CA LEU A 326 -9.32 17.79 19.63
C LEU A 326 -9.69 16.49 20.39
N PRO A 327 -10.18 16.51 21.62
CA PRO A 327 -10.63 15.29 22.30
C PRO A 327 -11.78 14.58 21.58
N GLN A 328 -12.73 15.33 20.97
CA GLN A 328 -13.85 14.73 20.25
C GLN A 328 -13.44 14.05 18.95
N ILE A 329 -12.42 14.56 18.27
CA ILE A 329 -11.87 13.96 17.03
C ILE A 329 -10.70 12.99 17.30
N TYR A 330 -10.36 12.70 18.55
CA TYR A 330 -9.20 11.88 18.92
C TYR A 330 -9.23 10.49 18.26
N SER A 331 -10.41 9.89 18.12
CA SER A 331 -10.59 8.63 17.38
C SER A 331 -10.12 8.75 15.93
N THR A 332 -10.49 9.83 15.26
CA THR A 332 -10.05 10.13 13.88
C THR A 332 -8.54 10.34 13.80
N VAL A 333 -7.95 11.05 14.78
CA VAL A 333 -6.49 11.26 14.83
C VAL A 333 -5.76 9.92 14.87
N LEU A 334 -6.24 8.96 15.66
CA LEU A 334 -5.62 7.65 15.75
C LEU A 334 -5.82 6.79 14.50
N VAL A 335 -6.95 6.91 13.82
CA VAL A 335 -7.17 6.25 12.52
C VAL A 335 -6.19 6.78 11.48
N VAL A 336 -6.01 8.11 11.39
CA VAL A 336 -5.04 8.73 10.49
C VAL A 336 -3.61 8.32 10.86
N TRP A 337 -3.26 8.33 12.15
CA TRP A 337 -1.98 7.83 12.64
C TRP A 337 -1.68 6.42 12.15
N THR A 338 -2.61 5.49 12.38
CA THR A 338 -2.44 4.09 11.99
C THR A 338 -2.27 3.94 10.47
N THR A 339 -3.07 4.66 9.70
CA THR A 339 -2.99 4.65 8.24
C THR A 339 -1.63 5.13 7.75
N LEU A 340 -1.13 6.24 8.30
CA LEU A 340 0.18 6.79 7.97
C LEU A 340 1.33 5.86 8.41
N VAL A 341 1.24 5.24 9.58
CA VAL A 341 2.24 4.24 10.04
C VAL A 341 2.32 3.07 9.05
N VAL A 342 1.18 2.51 8.63
CA VAL A 342 1.17 1.41 7.65
C VAL A 342 1.73 1.86 6.29
N LEU A 343 1.48 3.11 5.90
CA LEU A 343 2.01 3.68 4.67
C LEU A 343 3.54 3.84 4.76
N VAL A 344 4.05 4.42 5.84
CA VAL A 344 5.51 4.65 6.05
C VAL A 344 6.29 3.35 6.02
N LEU A 345 5.74 2.27 6.57
CA LEU A 345 6.38 0.95 6.53
C LEU A 345 6.61 0.41 5.13
N LYS A 346 5.75 0.78 4.20
CA LYS A 346 5.83 0.36 2.79
C LYS A 346 6.65 1.32 1.93
N VAL A 347 7.08 2.45 2.48
CA VAL A 347 7.85 3.43 1.72
C VAL A 347 9.23 2.89 1.46
N PHE A 348 9.48 2.65 0.19
CA PHE A 348 10.82 2.35 -0.31
C PHE A 348 11.17 3.24 -1.51
N ASP A 349 10.16 3.69 -2.26
CA ASP A 349 10.33 4.41 -3.53
C ASP A 349 11.14 5.70 -3.40
N ILE A 350 10.88 6.52 -2.36
CA ILE A 350 11.55 7.81 -2.17
C ILE A 350 13.03 7.63 -1.81
N PRO A 351 13.40 6.84 -0.77
CA PRO A 351 14.82 6.59 -0.48
C PRO A 351 15.55 5.88 -1.61
N TYR A 352 14.89 4.91 -2.27
CA TYR A 352 15.48 4.19 -3.39
C TYR A 352 15.79 5.10 -4.58
N ALA A 353 14.87 6.01 -4.93
CA ALA A 353 15.05 6.93 -6.07
C ALA A 353 16.13 8.00 -5.85
N LEU A 354 16.42 8.37 -4.59
CA LEU A 354 17.32 9.47 -4.25
C LEU A 354 18.63 9.02 -3.60
N SER A 355 18.65 7.88 -2.93
CA SER A 355 19.75 7.45 -2.08
C SER A 355 19.95 5.93 -2.06
N ALA A 356 19.70 5.23 -3.18
CA ALA A 356 19.75 3.77 -3.28
C ALA A 356 21.07 3.14 -2.75
N ASN A 357 22.20 3.84 -2.91
CA ASN A 357 23.54 3.38 -2.54
C ASN A 357 24.07 4.03 -1.25
N ASP A 358 23.23 4.73 -0.49
CA ASP A 358 23.65 5.45 0.72
C ASP A 358 23.17 4.71 1.97
N ASP A 359 24.10 4.02 2.64
CA ASP A 359 23.82 3.25 3.85
C ASP A 359 23.26 4.11 5.00
N ASP A 360 23.64 5.39 5.09
CA ASP A 360 23.14 6.31 6.13
C ASP A 360 21.63 6.56 6.02
N LYS A 361 21.02 6.34 4.87
CA LYS A 361 19.59 6.58 4.58
C LYS A 361 18.79 5.29 4.36
N LEU A 362 19.43 4.17 4.58
CA LEU A 362 18.83 2.85 4.43
C LEU A 362 17.63 2.71 5.36
N LEU A 363 16.51 2.23 4.82
CA LEU A 363 15.34 1.78 5.57
C LEU A 363 15.27 0.25 5.52
N LEU A 364 14.54 -0.36 6.44
CA LEU A 364 14.34 -1.82 6.41
C LEU A 364 13.70 -2.29 5.09
N ALA A 365 12.80 -1.50 4.50
CA ALA A 365 12.19 -1.82 3.21
C ALA A 365 13.20 -1.74 2.06
N THR A 366 14.08 -0.74 2.03
CA THR A 366 15.15 -0.63 1.02
C THR A 366 16.24 -1.67 1.24
N MET A 367 16.59 -1.97 2.49
CA MET A 367 17.52 -3.04 2.83
C MET A 367 17.01 -4.41 2.39
N MET A 368 15.73 -4.68 2.58
CA MET A 368 15.09 -5.91 2.12
C MET A 368 15.19 -6.06 0.59
N GLU A 369 14.91 -5.00 -0.16
CA GLU A 369 15.00 -5.02 -1.62
C GLU A 369 16.45 -5.15 -2.11
N ASN A 370 17.39 -4.47 -1.47
CA ASN A 370 18.82 -4.62 -1.76
C ASN A 370 19.29 -6.05 -1.48
N ALA A 371 18.86 -6.66 -0.37
CA ALA A 371 19.19 -8.04 -0.04
C ALA A 371 18.58 -9.04 -1.02
N ARG A 372 17.42 -8.72 -1.61
CA ARG A 372 16.78 -9.55 -2.62
C ARG A 372 17.48 -9.50 -3.98
N ASN A 373 17.94 -8.32 -4.38
CA ASN A 373 18.49 -8.07 -5.72
C ASN A 373 20.02 -8.25 -5.77
N ASN A 374 20.72 -8.02 -4.66
CA ASN A 374 22.17 -8.10 -4.57
C ASN A 374 22.56 -9.27 -3.68
N TRP A 375 23.05 -10.35 -4.28
CA TRP A 375 23.60 -11.54 -3.62
C TRP A 375 24.84 -11.26 -2.76
N SER A 376 25.37 -10.03 -2.77
CA SER A 376 26.68 -9.67 -2.22
C SER A 376 26.65 -8.76 -0.99
N ILE A 377 25.53 -8.67 -0.27
CA ILE A 377 25.58 -8.07 1.08
C ILE A 377 26.26 -9.09 2.00
N GLY A 378 27.60 -9.05 2.00
CA GLY A 378 28.40 -9.80 2.95
C GLY A 378 29.31 -10.91 2.43
N GLY A 379 29.47 -11.11 1.12
CA GLY A 379 30.46 -12.06 0.57
C GLY A 379 30.24 -13.54 0.89
N ASP A 380 29.48 -13.84 1.93
CA ASP A 380 28.99 -15.17 2.28
C ASP A 380 27.54 -15.31 1.81
N ASN A 381 27.21 -16.47 1.25
CA ASN A 381 25.88 -16.84 0.78
C ASN A 381 24.86 -16.82 1.93
N VAL A 382 24.38 -15.62 2.31
CA VAL A 382 23.28 -15.46 3.27
C VAL A 382 21.99 -15.42 2.45
N ASP A 383 21.66 -16.57 1.90
CA ASP A 383 20.42 -16.79 1.16
C ASP A 383 19.23 -16.54 2.10
N ASN A 384 18.16 -16.01 1.59
CA ASN A 384 16.97 -15.67 2.38
C ASN A 384 17.14 -14.54 3.43
N LEU A 385 18.23 -13.77 3.40
CA LEU A 385 18.40 -12.61 4.28
C LEU A 385 17.24 -11.60 4.15
N TYR A 386 16.75 -11.39 2.93
CA TYR A 386 15.59 -10.55 2.66
C TYR A 386 14.34 -10.98 3.45
N ALA A 387 14.14 -12.30 3.65
CA ALA A 387 13.01 -12.83 4.40
C ALA A 387 13.12 -12.52 5.89
N SER A 388 14.33 -12.59 6.46
CA SER A 388 14.59 -12.20 7.86
C SER A 388 14.39 -10.70 8.07
N ILE A 389 14.83 -9.86 7.13
CA ILE A 389 14.59 -8.41 7.18
C ILE A 389 13.09 -8.10 7.06
N ALA A 390 12.35 -8.83 6.19
CA ALA A 390 10.90 -8.70 6.08
C ALA A 390 10.19 -9.03 7.39
N VAL A 391 10.60 -10.09 8.08
CA VAL A 391 10.07 -10.44 9.41
C VAL A 391 10.37 -9.34 10.43
N MET A 392 11.59 -8.79 10.44
CA MET A 392 11.93 -7.66 11.32
C MET A 392 11.09 -6.42 11.00
N LEU A 393 10.85 -6.12 9.72
CA LEU A 393 9.93 -5.05 9.31
C LEU A 393 8.51 -5.30 9.83
N MET A 394 7.99 -6.53 9.71
CA MET A 394 6.68 -6.89 10.27
C MET A 394 6.63 -6.70 11.80
N LEU A 395 7.69 -7.06 12.52
CA LEU A 395 7.74 -6.88 13.97
C LEU A 395 7.68 -5.41 14.40
N THR A 396 8.16 -4.46 13.60
CA THR A 396 8.03 -3.02 13.92
C THR A 396 6.59 -2.52 13.88
N VAL A 397 5.68 -3.23 13.19
CA VAL A 397 4.24 -2.89 13.12
C VAL A 397 3.46 -3.44 14.31
N VAL A 398 3.92 -4.56 14.89
CA VAL A 398 3.18 -5.28 15.95
C VAL A 398 2.78 -4.38 17.12
N PRO A 399 3.64 -3.51 17.67
CA PRO A 399 3.26 -2.62 18.77
C PRO A 399 2.07 -1.72 18.40
N ASN A 400 2.06 -1.18 17.18
CA ASN A 400 0.95 -0.34 16.69
C ASN A 400 -0.34 -1.14 16.54
N MET A 401 -0.27 -2.36 16.00
CA MET A 401 -1.43 -3.24 15.85
C MET A 401 -2.01 -3.66 17.21
N VAL A 402 -1.16 -4.01 18.16
CA VAL A 402 -1.56 -4.38 19.53
C VAL A 402 -2.24 -3.20 20.23
N PHE A 403 -1.66 -2.00 20.12
CA PHE A 403 -2.24 -0.78 20.69
C PHE A 403 -3.64 -0.50 20.12
N ASN A 404 -3.80 -0.56 18.80
CA ASN A 404 -5.09 -0.33 18.15
C ASN A 404 -6.11 -1.42 18.50
N GLY A 405 -5.71 -2.68 18.51
CA GLY A 405 -6.59 -3.80 18.92
C GLY A 405 -7.05 -3.70 20.37
N TRP A 406 -6.16 -3.31 21.28
CA TRP A 406 -6.52 -3.08 22.68
C TRP A 406 -7.52 -1.94 22.84
N ARG A 407 -7.32 -0.85 22.10
CA ARG A 407 -8.18 0.33 22.12
C ARG A 407 -9.58 0.02 21.57
N ILE A 408 -9.69 -0.64 20.42
CA ILE A 408 -10.99 -1.02 19.84
C ILE A 408 -11.79 -1.86 20.85
N ARG A 409 -11.13 -2.80 21.53
CA ARG A 409 -11.78 -3.60 22.57
C ARG A 409 -12.26 -2.75 23.76
N ARG A 410 -11.52 -1.70 24.10
CA ARG A 410 -11.91 -0.79 25.17
C ARG A 410 -13.13 0.05 24.78
N GLU A 411 -13.14 0.65 23.59
CA GLU A 411 -14.28 1.40 23.05
C GLU A 411 -15.54 0.53 22.96
N GLN A 412 -15.42 -0.71 22.52
CA GLN A 412 -16.56 -1.65 22.48
C GLN A 412 -17.14 -1.97 23.86
N ARG A 413 -16.32 -2.03 24.90
CA ARG A 413 -16.78 -2.24 26.28
C ARG A 413 -17.49 -1.01 26.84
N GLU A 414 -17.06 0.19 26.47
CA GLU A 414 -17.67 1.44 26.91
C GLU A 414 -19.03 1.68 26.21
N LEU A 415 -19.24 1.19 24.97
CA LEU A 415 -20.48 1.27 24.22
C LEU A 415 -21.47 0.12 24.54
N GLY A 416 -21.00 -0.98 25.13
CA GLY A 416 -21.83 -2.16 25.48
C GLY A 416 -22.38 -2.14 26.91
N ASN A 417 -22.01 -1.14 27.70
CA ASN A 417 -22.57 -0.81 29.02
C ASN A 417 -23.44 0.47 28.90
#